data_6e7c38035f0ba5969360ab43a67ec58d
#
_entry.id   6e7c38035f0ba5969360ab43a67ec58d
#
_cell.length_a   1.000
_cell.length_b   1.000
_cell.length_c   1.000
_cell.angle_alpha   90.00
_cell.angle_beta   90.00
_cell.angle_gamma   90.00
#
_symmetry.space_group_name_H-M   'P 1'
#
loop_
_entity.id
_entity.type
_entity.pdbx_description
1 polymer ?
#
loop_
_entity_poly.entity_id
_entity_poly.type
_entity_poly.pdbx_seq_one_letter_code
_entity_poly.pdbx_strand_id
1 'polypeptide(L)'
;MKKILVLEDEANIRSFVVINLNRAGYETIEAGTGEEALEQLRLNPDVRVALLDIMLPDMDGFEVCRRIRAGNSKIGIIMLTARTQE
;
A
#
# COMPACT_ATOMS: atom_id res chain seq x y z
N MET A 1 3.51 12.35 12.83
CA MET A 1 2.47 11.38 12.54
C MET A 1 2.98 10.38 11.51
N LYS A 2 2.62 9.14 11.67
CA LYS A 2 3.13 8.09 10.77
C LYS A 2 2.39 8.09 9.46
N LYS A 3 3.13 7.90 8.37
CA LYS A 3 2.56 7.80 7.04
C LYS A 3 2.44 6.37 6.62
N ILE A 4 1.31 6.03 6.05
CA ILE A 4 1.01 4.69 5.57
C ILE A 4 0.60 4.77 4.10
N LEU A 5 1.24 3.97 3.26
CA LEU A 5 0.83 3.82 1.87
C LEU A 5 -0.25 2.77 1.80
N VAL A 6 -1.34 3.06 1.11
CA VAL A 6 -2.43 2.12 0.90
C VAL A 6 -2.52 1.82 -0.58
N LEU A 7 -2.14 0.61 -0.97
CA LEU A 7 -2.19 0.16 -2.36
C LEU A 7 -3.34 -0.80 -2.53
N GLU A 8 -4.39 -0.36 -3.18
CA GLU A 8 -5.60 -1.13 -3.41
C GLU A 8 -6.24 -0.61 -4.70
N ASP A 9 -6.50 -1.49 -5.66
CA ASP A 9 -7.04 -1.05 -6.94
C ASP A 9 -8.54 -0.75 -6.89
N GLU A 10 -9.25 -1.36 -5.95
CA GLU A 10 -10.68 -1.11 -5.80
C GLU A 10 -10.89 0.18 -5.00
N ALA A 11 -11.40 1.21 -5.65
CA ALA A 11 -11.47 2.52 -5.04
C ALA A 11 -12.32 2.56 -3.77
N ASN A 12 -13.41 1.81 -3.75
CA ASN A 12 -14.28 1.79 -2.57
C ASN A 12 -13.60 1.16 -1.37
N ILE A 13 -12.87 0.07 -1.60
CA ILE A 13 -12.12 -0.59 -0.54
C ILE A 13 -11.00 0.31 -0.07
N ARG A 14 -10.30 0.95 -1.00
CA ARG A 14 -9.21 1.84 -0.66
C ARG A 14 -9.71 2.99 0.21
N SER A 15 -10.85 3.58 -0.16
CA SER A 15 -11.42 4.68 0.61
C SER A 15 -11.80 4.25 2.02
N PHE A 16 -12.37 3.06 2.15
CA PHE A 16 -12.72 2.55 3.45
C PHE A 16 -11.50 2.41 4.36
N VAL A 17 -10.43 1.83 3.82
CA VAL A 17 -9.19 1.66 4.58
C VAL A 17 -8.61 3.02 4.97
N VAL A 18 -8.57 3.95 4.01
CA VAL A 18 -8.01 5.28 4.24
C VAL A 18 -8.78 6.02 5.33
N ILE A 19 -10.11 5.98 5.28
CA ILE A 19 -10.92 6.65 6.29
C ILE A 19 -10.63 6.11 7.67
N ASN A 20 -10.53 4.80 7.79
CA ASN A 20 -10.26 4.19 9.09
C ASN A 20 -8.88 4.50 9.61
N LEU A 21 -7.88 4.51 8.74
CA LEU A 21 -6.52 4.86 9.15
C LEU A 21 -6.44 6.32 9.57
N ASN A 22 -7.10 7.21 8.83
CA ASN A 22 -7.10 8.63 9.19
C ASN A 22 -7.76 8.85 10.55
N ARG A 23 -8.84 8.13 10.83
CA ARG A 23 -9.49 8.23 12.12
C ARG A 23 -8.58 7.76 13.24
N ALA A 24 -7.71 6.81 12.96
CA ALA A 24 -6.77 6.30 13.95
C ALA A 24 -5.55 7.22 14.13
N GLY A 25 -5.48 8.30 13.38
CA GLY A 25 -4.41 9.27 13.54
C GLY A 25 -3.24 9.09 12.58
N TYR A 26 -3.39 8.27 11.55
CA TYR A 26 -2.32 8.08 10.57
C TYR A 26 -2.56 8.96 9.36
N GLU A 27 -1.47 9.39 8.74
CA GLU A 27 -1.51 10.06 7.46
C GLU A 27 -1.43 8.99 6.38
N THR A 28 -2.22 9.11 5.32
CA THR A 28 -2.28 8.07 4.29
C THR A 28 -1.87 8.61 2.94
N ILE A 29 -1.26 7.75 2.14
CA ILE A 29 -0.95 8.03 0.75
C ILE A 29 -1.55 6.89 -0.04
N GLU A 30 -2.29 7.21 -1.10
CA GLU A 30 -3.05 6.22 -1.84
C GLU A 30 -2.40 5.86 -3.16
N ALA A 31 -2.56 4.62 -3.57
CA ALA A 31 -2.15 4.17 -4.88
C ALA A 31 -3.14 3.12 -5.36
N GLY A 32 -3.45 3.13 -6.64
CA GLY A 32 -4.36 2.17 -7.24
C GLY A 32 -3.66 1.11 -8.09
N THR A 33 -2.38 1.27 -8.35
CA THR A 33 -1.59 0.30 -9.13
C THR A 33 -0.23 0.13 -8.49
N GLY A 34 0.46 -0.94 -8.86
CA GLY A 34 1.80 -1.18 -8.36
C GLY A 34 2.78 -0.10 -8.78
N GLU A 35 2.69 0.35 -10.03
CA GLU A 35 3.56 1.43 -10.50
C GLU A 35 3.34 2.71 -9.71
N GLU A 36 2.08 3.03 -9.46
CA GLU A 36 1.77 4.23 -8.70
C GLU A 36 2.30 4.14 -7.28
N ALA A 37 2.20 2.95 -6.67
CA ALA A 37 2.70 2.74 -5.32
C ALA A 37 4.21 2.97 -5.25
N LEU A 38 4.95 2.45 -6.23
CA LEU A 38 6.40 2.62 -6.25
C LEU A 38 6.78 4.09 -6.43
N GLU A 39 6.04 4.80 -7.27
CA GLU A 39 6.28 6.22 -7.47
C GLU A 39 5.96 7.01 -6.21
N GLN A 40 4.87 6.68 -5.52
CA GLN A 40 4.51 7.39 -4.30
C GLN A 40 5.55 7.17 -3.21
N LEU A 41 6.12 5.98 -3.13
CA LEU A 41 7.17 5.72 -2.15
C LEU A 41 8.44 6.48 -2.48
N ARG A 42 8.74 6.65 -3.77
CA ARG A 42 9.88 7.44 -4.18
C ARG A 42 9.71 8.90 -3.75
N LEU A 43 8.49 9.43 -3.89
CA LEU A 43 8.18 10.81 -3.54
C LEU A 43 8.01 11.02 -2.04
N ASN A 44 7.74 9.96 -1.29
CA ASN A 44 7.47 10.04 0.13
C ASN A 44 8.36 9.07 0.90
N PRO A 45 9.64 9.36 1.01
CA PRO A 45 10.56 8.42 1.66
C PRO A 45 10.32 8.26 3.16
N ASP A 46 9.46 9.07 3.74
CA ASP A 46 9.11 8.98 5.15
C ASP A 46 7.94 8.04 5.43
N VAL A 47 7.43 7.35 4.42
CA VAL A 47 6.39 6.33 4.65
C VAL A 47 6.96 5.20 5.51
N ARG A 48 6.25 4.85 6.56
CA ARG A 48 6.69 3.87 7.52
C ARG A 48 6.13 2.46 7.26
N VAL A 49 4.94 2.38 6.69
CA VAL A 49 4.27 1.11 6.46
C VAL A 49 3.55 1.16 5.12
N ALA A 50 3.58 0.05 4.40
CA ALA A 50 2.82 -0.10 3.15
C ALA A 50 1.83 -1.24 3.32
N LEU A 51 0.55 -0.94 3.08
CA LEU A 51 -0.50 -1.95 3.02
C LEU A 51 -0.72 -2.28 1.56
N LEU A 52 -0.47 -3.52 1.18
CA LEU A 52 -0.49 -3.91 -0.23
C LEU A 52 -1.56 -4.96 -0.49
N ASP A 53 -2.36 -4.74 -1.52
CA ASP A 53 -3.24 -5.78 -2.03
C ASP A 53 -2.40 -6.72 -2.90
N ILE A 54 -2.70 -8.00 -2.84
CA ILE A 54 -1.97 -8.98 -3.63
C ILE A 54 -2.39 -8.95 -5.10
N MET A 55 -3.68 -8.76 -5.35
CA MET A 55 -4.20 -8.85 -6.71
C MET A 55 -4.38 -7.46 -7.31
N LEU A 56 -3.39 -7.05 -8.10
CA LEU A 56 -3.38 -5.74 -8.71
C LEU A 56 -3.42 -5.89 -10.22
N PRO A 57 -3.86 -4.84 -10.94
CA PRO A 57 -4.02 -4.96 -12.39
C PRO A 57 -2.71 -4.97 -13.18
N ASP A 58 -1.66 -4.33 -12.66
CA ASP A 58 -0.41 -4.19 -13.44
C ASP A 58 0.70 -5.13 -12.97
N MET A 59 0.71 -5.49 -11.71
CA MET A 59 1.68 -6.46 -11.20
C MET A 59 1.11 -7.01 -9.90
N ASP A 60 1.55 -8.17 -9.47
CA ASP A 60 1.00 -8.70 -8.22
C ASP A 60 1.70 -8.05 -7.02
N GLY A 61 1.05 -8.18 -5.86
CA GLY A 61 1.54 -7.54 -4.64
C GLY A 61 2.89 -8.08 -4.20
N PHE A 62 3.22 -9.34 -4.54
CA PHE A 62 4.52 -9.88 -4.17
C PHE A 62 5.64 -9.20 -4.95
N GLU A 63 5.39 -8.87 -6.22
CA GLU A 63 6.37 -8.15 -7.01
C GLU A 63 6.58 -6.74 -6.47
N VAL A 64 5.50 -6.07 -6.06
CA VAL A 64 5.60 -4.75 -5.44
C VAL A 64 6.43 -4.85 -4.17
N CYS A 65 6.15 -5.85 -3.35
CA CYS A 65 6.88 -6.06 -2.10
C CYS A 65 8.37 -6.24 -2.37
N ARG A 66 8.71 -7.05 -3.37
CA ARG A 66 10.10 -7.32 -3.71
C ARG A 66 10.82 -6.03 -4.12
N ARG A 67 10.16 -5.20 -4.94
CA ARG A 67 10.75 -3.95 -5.39
C ARG A 67 10.91 -2.94 -4.25
N ILE A 68 9.94 -2.90 -3.34
CA ILE A 68 10.04 -2.03 -2.18
C ILE A 68 11.24 -2.43 -1.32
N ARG A 69 11.39 -3.72 -1.09
CA ARG A 69 12.51 -4.21 -0.26
C ARG A 69 13.86 -3.91 -0.90
N ALA A 70 13.93 -3.95 -2.22
CA ALA A 70 15.17 -3.64 -2.91
C ALA A 70 15.59 -2.19 -2.70
N GLY A 71 14.62 -1.29 -2.55
CA GLY A 71 14.90 0.14 -2.38
C GLY A 71 14.91 0.59 -0.92
N ASN A 72 14.19 -0.11 -0.05
CA ASN A 72 14.09 0.30 1.35
C ASN A 72 13.77 -0.92 2.20
N SER A 73 14.77 -1.46 2.85
CA SER A 73 14.59 -2.67 3.64
C SER A 73 13.94 -2.42 5.00
N LYS A 74 13.72 -1.16 5.37
CA LYS A 74 13.20 -0.85 6.71
C LYS A 74 11.71 -0.59 6.77
N ILE A 75 11.07 -0.40 5.64
CA ILE A 75 9.64 -0.12 5.63
C ILE A 75 8.87 -1.38 6.04
N GLY A 76 7.83 -1.21 6.84
CA GLY A 76 6.97 -2.34 7.19
C GLY A 76 6.01 -2.62 6.04
N ILE A 77 5.80 -3.89 5.72
CA ILE A 77 4.90 -4.26 4.63
C ILE A 77 3.88 -5.24 5.18
N ILE A 78 2.61 -4.92 4.95
CA ILE A 78 1.51 -5.81 5.32
C ILE A 78 0.76 -6.15 4.04
N MET A 79 0.65 -7.44 3.76
CA MET A 79 -0.07 -7.90 2.58
C MET A 79 -1.52 -8.18 2.95
N LEU A 80 -2.43 -7.59 2.20
CA LEU A 80 -3.85 -7.81 2.41
C LEU A 80 -4.33 -8.81 1.38
N THR A 81 -4.92 -9.91 1.83
CA THR A 81 -5.47 -10.81 0.86
C THR A 81 -6.94 -10.55 0.82
N ALA A 82 -7.40 -10.16 -0.24
CA ALA A 82 -8.80 -9.88 -0.38
C ALA A 82 -9.58 -11.11 -0.64
N ARG A 83 -9.12 -12.33 -0.55
CA ARG A 83 -9.79 -13.37 -0.99
C ARG A 83 -10.46 -14.07 -0.14
N THR A 84 -11.34 -14.36 -0.45
CA THR A 84 -12.08 -15.19 0.35
C THR A 84 -12.07 -16.48 -0.28
N GLN A 85 -12.38 -17.24 0.20
CA GLN A 85 -12.37 -18.34 -0.31
C GLN A 85 -13.47 -18.96 -0.40
N GLU A 86 -13.87 -19.26 -0.61
CA GLU A 86 -14.84 -19.82 -0.76
C GLU A 86 -15.03 -20.78 -0.84
#